data_e01e1589c9b67bd32f2a5608383eb882
#
_entry.id   e01e1589c9b67bd32f2a5608383eb882
#
_cell.length_a   1.000
_cell.length_b   1.000
_cell.length_c   1.000
_cell.angle_alpha   90.00
_cell.angle_beta   90.00
_cell.angle_gamma   90.00
#
_symmetry.space_group_name_H-M   'P 1'
#
loop_
_entity.id
_entity.type
_entity.pdbx_description
1 polymer ?
#
loop_
_entity_poly.entity_id
_entity_poly.type
_entity_poly.pdbx_seq_one_letter_code
_entity_poly.pdbx_strand_id
1 'polypeptide(L)'
;MASFYFSFSIPLSRRSLLALGACALPARVRARTQVDAVIVGAGVAGLAAARQLQAWGHSVLVLEAAQRIGGRAWTDRHSFAAPVDLGCSWMHQADRNPLTPIARAQGFTLLAHDGAAEHFLDAGIAASAQQRAAIAAARQRLAQAMDGVGPQDAALASLCAGACDPARQRAIRERAELDAGGAAEDTSVLGLRAQGSTAPNWLVQQGLGRVVESLARGLEIALGQRVESIEQRGASVAVRTAASTVTAVHCVVTVSTGVLRSEAIRFTPGLGPAALAALDALPMGHFNKVVLELDGPLQGFAPGDWIYEGRSFQPQQALAFLIHPFAANLVIAMAGGSFGLQLACAPAREAQQQVLARLRNCLGGLGGRRLRAGAATAWARNPLFHGSYAYLRTGGGAARAALARAGGERLHFAGEATAGVLAQTCGGAYLSGLRAAAAIHAGLALT
;
A
#
# COMPACT_ATOMS: atom_id res chain seq x y z
N MET A 1 18.21 -47.86 -39.63
CA MET A 1 17.55 -49.12 -39.28
C MET A 1 16.88 -48.99 -37.94
N ALA A 2 15.57 -49.29 -37.96
CA ALA A 2 14.63 -49.60 -36.89
C ALA A 2 14.33 -48.49 -35.86
N SER A 3 13.27 -47.75 -36.15
CA SER A 3 12.37 -47.06 -35.21
C SER A 3 11.60 -48.07 -34.37
N PHE A 4 11.45 -47.82 -33.08
CA PHE A 4 10.42 -48.42 -32.26
C PHE A 4 9.57 -47.33 -31.62
N TYR A 5 8.36 -47.12 -32.17
CA TYR A 5 7.25 -46.41 -31.54
C TYR A 5 6.51 -47.39 -30.65
N PHE A 6 6.40 -47.11 -29.36
CA PHE A 6 5.41 -47.74 -28.48
C PHE A 6 4.26 -46.79 -28.25
N SER A 7 3.12 -47.09 -28.84
CA SER A 7 1.82 -46.46 -28.64
C SER A 7 1.09 -47.23 -27.54
N PHE A 8 0.87 -46.62 -26.37
CA PHE A 8 -0.03 -47.15 -25.35
C PHE A 8 -1.38 -46.46 -25.48
N SER A 9 -2.36 -47.17 -26.02
CA SER A 9 -3.77 -46.79 -26.03
C SER A 9 -4.45 -47.43 -24.82
N ILE A 10 -4.86 -46.63 -23.83
CA ILE A 10 -5.70 -47.09 -22.71
C ILE A 10 -7.16 -46.81 -23.13
N PRO A 11 -8.06 -47.81 -23.18
CA PRO A 11 -9.47 -47.59 -23.49
C PRO A 11 -10.17 -46.99 -22.27
N LEU A 12 -10.58 -45.73 -22.34
CA LEU A 12 -11.44 -45.09 -21.35
C LEU A 12 -12.89 -45.60 -21.50
N SER A 13 -13.43 -46.31 -20.52
CA SER A 13 -14.80 -46.75 -20.47
C SER A 13 -15.78 -45.58 -20.29
N ARG A 14 -16.97 -45.65 -20.93
CA ARG A 14 -18.03 -44.63 -20.84
C ARG A 14 -18.52 -44.34 -19.41
N ARG A 15 -18.12 -45.08 -18.39
CA ARG A 15 -18.46 -44.86 -16.99
C ARG A 15 -17.48 -43.91 -16.27
N SER A 16 -16.30 -43.65 -16.83
CA SER A 16 -15.30 -42.73 -16.25
C SER A 16 -15.52 -41.26 -16.64
N LEU A 17 -16.44 -40.97 -17.56
CA LEU A 17 -16.75 -39.63 -18.03
C LEU A 17 -17.85 -38.88 -17.23
N LEU A 18 -18.47 -39.56 -16.26
CA LEU A 18 -19.54 -38.95 -15.42
C LEU A 18 -19.09 -38.52 -14.03
N ALA A 19 -17.80 -38.64 -13.69
CA ALA A 19 -17.25 -38.26 -12.38
C ALA A 19 -16.48 -36.92 -12.38
N LEU A 20 -16.44 -36.16 -13.48
CA LEU A 20 -15.75 -34.89 -13.64
C LEU A 20 -16.73 -33.71 -13.86
N GLY A 21 -17.77 -33.63 -13.08
CA GLY A 21 -18.82 -32.62 -13.29
C GLY A 21 -19.38 -31.99 -12.01
N ALA A 22 -18.75 -32.15 -10.84
CA ALA A 22 -19.09 -31.39 -9.66
C ALA A 22 -18.05 -30.29 -9.41
N CYS A 23 -17.95 -29.31 -10.34
CA CYS A 23 -17.49 -28.01 -9.95
C CYS A 23 -18.44 -27.49 -8.87
N ALA A 24 -18.03 -27.55 -7.61
CA ALA A 24 -18.72 -26.86 -6.53
C ALA A 24 -18.79 -25.37 -6.93
N LEU A 25 -19.95 -24.96 -7.42
CA LEU A 25 -20.28 -23.55 -7.54
C LEU A 25 -20.02 -22.95 -6.17
N PRO A 26 -19.27 -21.84 -6.06
CA PRO A 26 -19.09 -21.19 -4.77
C PRO A 26 -20.48 -20.96 -4.20
N ALA A 27 -20.72 -21.40 -2.96
CA ALA A 27 -21.97 -21.18 -2.25
C ALA A 27 -22.29 -19.69 -2.39
N ARG A 28 -23.34 -19.35 -3.14
CA ARG A 28 -23.85 -17.99 -3.20
C ARG A 28 -24.28 -17.67 -1.77
N VAL A 29 -23.40 -17.02 -1.01
CA VAL A 29 -23.81 -16.35 0.20
C VAL A 29 -24.94 -15.42 -0.25
N ARG A 30 -26.16 -15.72 0.16
CA ARG A 30 -27.31 -14.86 -0.10
C ARG A 30 -27.05 -13.63 0.76
N ALA A 31 -26.32 -12.66 0.21
CA ALA A 31 -25.97 -11.42 0.89
C ALA A 31 -27.26 -10.81 1.42
N ARG A 32 -27.28 -10.42 2.68
CA ARG A 32 -28.39 -9.67 3.27
C ARG A 32 -28.67 -8.47 2.38
N THR A 33 -29.89 -8.34 1.91
CA THR A 33 -30.30 -7.22 1.04
C THR A 33 -30.52 -5.93 1.81
N GLN A 34 -30.54 -6.00 3.15
CA GLN A 34 -30.72 -4.85 4.04
C GLN A 34 -29.85 -5.00 5.30
N VAL A 35 -29.07 -3.95 5.62
CA VAL A 35 -28.17 -3.85 6.78
C VAL A 35 -28.15 -2.41 7.30
N ASP A 36 -27.64 -2.20 8.53
CA ASP A 36 -27.45 -0.84 9.06
C ASP A 36 -26.32 -0.13 8.31
N ALA A 37 -25.24 -0.83 8.03
CA ALA A 37 -24.10 -0.27 7.30
C ALA A 37 -23.55 -1.23 6.24
N VAL A 38 -23.30 -0.74 5.03
CA VAL A 38 -22.55 -1.41 3.99
C VAL A 38 -21.17 -0.77 3.86
N ILE A 39 -20.13 -1.61 3.82
CA ILE A 39 -18.74 -1.18 3.72
C ILE A 39 -18.21 -1.57 2.35
N VAL A 40 -17.72 -0.60 1.59
CA VAL A 40 -17.11 -0.81 0.27
C VAL A 40 -15.61 -0.87 0.39
N GLY A 41 -15.06 -2.09 0.30
CA GLY A 41 -13.65 -2.43 0.43
C GLY A 41 -13.30 -3.12 1.75
N ALA A 42 -12.66 -4.30 1.67
CA ALA A 42 -12.15 -5.06 2.80
C ALA A 42 -10.65 -4.76 3.07
N GLY A 43 -10.22 -3.52 2.88
CA GLY A 43 -8.93 -3.00 3.33
C GLY A 43 -8.95 -2.67 4.82
N VAL A 44 -7.82 -2.17 5.34
CA VAL A 44 -7.66 -1.85 6.77
C VAL A 44 -8.79 -0.95 7.30
N ALA A 45 -9.14 0.11 6.58
CA ALA A 45 -10.18 1.06 6.98
C ALA A 45 -11.57 0.41 7.04
N GLY A 46 -11.91 -0.38 6.00
CA GLY A 46 -13.21 -1.06 5.94
C GLY A 46 -13.35 -2.13 7.02
N LEU A 47 -12.30 -2.93 7.24
CA LEU A 47 -12.29 -3.94 8.30
C LEU A 47 -12.36 -3.31 9.70
N ALA A 48 -11.67 -2.19 9.93
CA ALA A 48 -11.76 -1.44 11.19
C ALA A 48 -13.17 -0.89 11.44
N ALA A 49 -13.78 -0.27 10.41
CA ALA A 49 -15.14 0.23 10.50
C ALA A 49 -16.15 -0.89 10.76
N ALA A 50 -16.06 -1.98 10.00
CA ALA A 50 -16.98 -3.12 10.13
C ALA A 50 -16.91 -3.76 11.53
N ARG A 51 -15.69 -4.03 12.03
CA ARG A 51 -15.50 -4.60 13.39
C ARG A 51 -16.07 -3.71 14.48
N GLN A 52 -15.82 -2.41 14.36
CA GLN A 52 -16.29 -1.47 15.38
C GLN A 52 -17.82 -1.34 15.38
N LEU A 53 -18.43 -1.26 14.20
CA LEU A 53 -19.90 -1.23 14.09
C LEU A 53 -20.54 -2.54 14.58
N GLN A 54 -19.98 -3.69 14.21
CA GLN A 54 -20.44 -4.99 14.71
C GLN A 54 -20.29 -5.10 16.22
N ALA A 55 -19.20 -4.59 16.81
CA ALA A 55 -19.00 -4.59 18.26
C ALA A 55 -20.04 -3.71 18.99
N TRP A 56 -20.60 -2.72 18.32
CA TRP A 56 -21.71 -1.89 18.84
C TRP A 56 -23.10 -2.47 18.51
N GLY A 57 -23.17 -3.70 17.95
CA GLY A 57 -24.42 -4.41 17.69
C GLY A 57 -25.09 -4.10 16.35
N HIS A 58 -24.44 -3.31 15.47
CA HIS A 58 -25.00 -3.00 14.15
C HIS A 58 -24.80 -4.15 13.16
N SER A 59 -25.76 -4.34 12.27
CA SER A 59 -25.65 -5.26 11.14
C SER A 59 -24.80 -4.65 10.04
N VAL A 60 -23.74 -5.38 9.62
CA VAL A 60 -22.74 -4.89 8.67
C VAL A 60 -22.47 -5.91 7.58
N LEU A 61 -22.40 -5.47 6.33
CA LEU A 61 -21.91 -6.26 5.19
C LEU A 61 -20.72 -5.54 4.54
N VAL A 62 -19.63 -6.27 4.33
CA VAL A 62 -18.46 -5.76 3.61
C VAL A 62 -18.48 -6.30 2.17
N LEU A 63 -18.41 -5.42 1.18
CA LEU A 63 -18.30 -5.75 -0.24
C LEU A 63 -16.85 -5.51 -0.69
N GLU A 64 -16.18 -6.57 -1.14
CA GLU A 64 -14.79 -6.51 -1.61
C GLU A 64 -14.71 -6.93 -3.08
N ALA A 65 -14.08 -6.09 -3.90
CA ALA A 65 -13.95 -6.34 -5.34
C ALA A 65 -12.97 -7.46 -5.68
N ALA A 66 -11.92 -7.63 -4.86
CA ALA A 66 -10.92 -8.67 -5.03
C ALA A 66 -11.41 -10.04 -4.50
N GLN A 67 -10.66 -11.09 -4.84
CA GLN A 67 -10.82 -12.44 -4.26
C GLN A 67 -10.04 -12.61 -2.94
N ARG A 68 -9.56 -11.52 -2.36
CA ARG A 68 -8.84 -11.48 -1.09
C ARG A 68 -9.15 -10.21 -0.32
N ILE A 69 -9.02 -10.28 0.99
CA ILE A 69 -9.08 -9.13 1.89
C ILE A 69 -7.73 -8.44 2.03
N GLY A 70 -7.68 -7.35 2.79
CA GLY A 70 -6.47 -6.60 3.15
C GLY A 70 -6.15 -5.43 2.22
N GLY A 71 -6.68 -5.43 1.00
CA GLY A 71 -6.41 -4.37 0.03
C GLY A 71 -4.92 -4.20 -0.27
N ARG A 72 -4.34 -3.02 0.04
CA ARG A 72 -2.90 -2.70 -0.11
C ARG A 72 -2.02 -3.22 1.05
N ALA A 73 -2.59 -3.84 2.07
CA ALA A 73 -1.89 -4.66 3.05
C ALA A 73 -1.93 -6.11 2.56
N TRP A 74 -0.83 -6.55 1.96
CA TRP A 74 -0.75 -7.88 1.34
C TRP A 74 0.58 -8.54 1.62
N THR A 75 0.54 -9.69 2.32
CA THR A 75 1.68 -10.56 2.56
C THR A 75 1.61 -11.78 1.66
N ASP A 76 2.59 -11.96 0.79
CA ASP A 76 2.79 -13.21 0.03
C ASP A 76 3.43 -14.26 0.93
N ARG A 77 2.86 -15.46 0.95
CA ARG A 77 3.29 -16.59 1.78
C ARG A 77 3.67 -17.82 0.96
N HIS A 78 3.61 -17.71 -0.34
CA HIS A 78 3.67 -18.87 -1.23
C HIS A 78 4.79 -18.78 -2.27
N SER A 79 5.15 -17.58 -2.70
CA SER A 79 6.12 -17.38 -3.77
C SER A 79 7.57 -17.43 -3.32
N PHE A 80 7.82 -17.29 -2.00
CA PHE A 80 9.16 -17.19 -1.39
C PHE A 80 9.30 -18.13 -0.21
N ALA A 81 10.54 -18.42 0.19
CA ALA A 81 10.83 -19.26 1.35
C ALA A 81 10.38 -18.62 2.69
N ALA A 82 10.18 -17.31 2.73
CA ALA A 82 9.67 -16.56 3.88
C ALA A 82 8.49 -15.67 3.47
N PRO A 83 7.58 -15.30 4.41
CA PRO A 83 6.53 -14.33 4.14
C PRO A 83 7.11 -12.98 3.70
N VAL A 84 6.52 -12.36 2.69
CA VAL A 84 6.94 -11.06 2.14
C VAL A 84 5.77 -10.12 2.04
N ASP A 85 5.87 -8.96 2.67
CA ASP A 85 4.91 -7.89 2.47
C ASP A 85 5.12 -7.20 1.11
N LEU A 86 4.30 -7.56 0.16
CA LEU A 86 4.22 -6.91 -1.15
C LEU A 86 3.51 -5.54 -1.06
N GLY A 87 2.66 -5.35 -0.05
CA GLY A 87 2.05 -4.08 0.29
C GLY A 87 2.83 -3.32 1.37
N CYS A 88 2.10 -2.72 2.33
CA CYS A 88 2.71 -2.07 3.49
C CYS A 88 3.50 -3.08 4.34
N SER A 89 4.65 -2.66 4.90
CA SER A 89 5.54 -3.52 5.69
C SER A 89 5.78 -3.00 7.11
N TRP A 90 5.77 -1.68 7.29
CA TRP A 90 6.12 -1.07 8.58
C TRP A 90 4.90 -0.66 9.38
N MET A 91 4.94 -0.94 10.67
CA MET A 91 4.14 -0.25 11.67
C MET A 91 4.86 1.05 12.01
N HIS A 92 4.50 2.13 11.30
CA HIS A 92 4.99 3.48 11.58
C HIS A 92 4.42 3.99 12.90
N GLN A 93 5.22 4.77 13.66
CA GLN A 93 4.87 5.22 15.02
C GLN A 93 4.38 4.04 15.88
N ALA A 94 5.16 2.97 15.91
CA ALA A 94 4.74 1.67 16.43
C ALA A 94 4.34 1.70 17.91
N ASP A 95 4.82 2.66 18.67
CA ASP A 95 4.42 2.93 20.07
C ASP A 95 2.96 3.43 20.18
N ARG A 96 2.46 4.11 19.17
CA ARG A 96 1.10 4.70 19.10
C ARG A 96 0.23 4.11 18.00
N ASN A 97 0.78 3.24 17.18
CA ASN A 97 0.05 2.62 16.07
C ASN A 97 -1.06 1.70 16.59
N PRO A 98 -2.32 1.89 16.20
CA PRO A 98 -3.44 1.09 16.70
C PRO A 98 -3.35 -0.40 16.35
N LEU A 99 -2.56 -0.77 15.33
CA LEU A 99 -2.34 -2.17 14.94
C LEU A 99 -1.31 -2.88 15.84
N THR A 100 -0.47 -2.14 16.58
CA THR A 100 0.56 -2.72 17.45
C THR A 100 -0.02 -3.58 18.59
N PRO A 101 -0.98 -3.09 19.41
CA PRO A 101 -1.59 -3.92 20.44
C PRO A 101 -2.36 -5.11 19.84
N ILE A 102 -2.96 -4.95 18.67
CA ILE A 102 -3.66 -6.04 17.97
C ILE A 102 -2.68 -7.14 17.55
N ALA A 103 -1.54 -6.75 16.97
CA ALA A 103 -0.50 -7.70 16.57
C ALA A 103 0.07 -8.45 17.77
N ARG A 104 0.38 -7.74 18.86
CA ARG A 104 0.87 -8.36 20.11
C ARG A 104 -0.12 -9.34 20.72
N ALA A 105 -1.38 -8.95 20.84
CA ALA A 105 -2.43 -9.79 21.40
C ALA A 105 -2.66 -11.09 20.59
N GLN A 106 -2.28 -11.09 19.32
CA GLN A 106 -2.41 -12.25 18.43
C GLN A 106 -1.09 -13.02 18.24
N GLY A 107 -0.04 -12.68 19.01
CA GLY A 107 1.23 -13.42 19.00
C GLY A 107 2.10 -13.14 17.78
N PHE A 108 1.92 -12.02 17.08
CA PHE A 108 2.83 -11.63 16.00
C PHE A 108 4.17 -11.14 16.57
N THR A 109 5.26 -11.55 15.94
CA THR A 109 6.61 -11.11 16.29
C THR A 109 6.89 -9.75 15.65
N LEU A 110 7.17 -8.74 16.49
CA LEU A 110 7.46 -7.39 16.09
C LEU A 110 8.95 -7.11 16.29
N LEU A 111 9.61 -6.58 15.26
CA LEU A 111 11.03 -6.24 15.28
C LEU A 111 11.22 -4.76 15.00
N ALA A 112 11.92 -4.05 15.89
CA ALA A 112 12.34 -2.68 15.63
C ALA A 112 13.27 -2.62 14.42
N HIS A 113 13.06 -1.64 13.54
CA HIS A 113 13.82 -1.47 12.32
C HIS A 113 14.38 -0.05 12.18
N ASP A 114 14.39 0.71 13.25
CA ASP A 114 15.08 1.99 13.31
C ASP A 114 16.57 1.76 13.57
N GLY A 115 17.43 2.56 12.93
CA GLY A 115 18.87 2.47 13.12
C GLY A 115 19.57 1.33 12.36
N ALA A 116 18.88 0.67 11.42
CA ALA A 116 19.52 -0.25 10.47
C ALA A 116 20.64 0.46 9.69
N ALA A 117 21.75 -0.25 9.42
CA ALA A 117 22.88 0.34 8.73
C ALA A 117 22.54 0.72 7.29
N GLU A 118 23.01 1.88 6.86
CA GLU A 118 22.87 2.36 5.48
C GLU A 118 24.21 2.24 4.73
N HIS A 119 24.22 1.47 3.67
CA HIS A 119 25.36 1.25 2.80
C HIS A 119 25.16 1.98 1.48
N PHE A 120 25.99 2.97 1.19
CA PHE A 120 26.01 3.70 -0.08
C PHE A 120 27.12 3.10 -0.95
N LEU A 121 26.76 2.35 -1.97
CA LEU A 121 27.65 1.53 -2.77
C LEU A 121 27.63 1.89 -4.26
N ASP A 122 28.78 1.81 -4.91
CA ASP A 122 28.91 1.93 -6.36
C ASP A 122 30.01 0.97 -6.84
N ALA A 123 29.67 0.01 -7.68
CA ALA A 123 30.57 -1.05 -8.17
C ALA A 123 31.34 -1.78 -7.05
N GLY A 124 30.65 -2.03 -5.90
CA GLY A 124 31.25 -2.65 -4.72
C GLY A 124 32.09 -1.70 -3.85
N ILE A 125 32.25 -0.44 -4.24
CA ILE A 125 33.01 0.56 -3.50
C ILE A 125 32.06 1.34 -2.59
N ALA A 126 32.34 1.32 -1.29
CA ALA A 126 31.57 2.10 -0.33
C ALA A 126 31.85 3.61 -0.45
N ALA A 127 30.83 4.42 -0.24
CA ALA A 127 30.99 5.86 -0.10
C ALA A 127 31.96 6.20 1.04
N SER A 128 32.81 7.19 0.83
CA SER A 128 33.75 7.66 1.85
C SER A 128 33.02 8.23 3.07
N ALA A 129 33.71 8.35 4.20
CA ALA A 129 33.15 8.99 5.39
C ALA A 129 32.66 10.42 5.10
N GLN A 130 33.41 11.17 4.28
CA GLN A 130 33.01 12.52 3.85
C GLN A 130 31.73 12.51 3.02
N GLN A 131 31.57 11.58 2.08
CA GLN A 131 30.35 11.45 1.27
C GLN A 131 29.13 11.09 2.15
N ARG A 132 29.28 10.14 3.08
CA ARG A 132 28.21 9.79 4.01
C ARG A 132 27.82 10.95 4.91
N ALA A 133 28.81 11.69 5.44
CA ALA A 133 28.56 12.90 6.22
C ALA A 133 27.82 13.98 5.42
N ALA A 134 28.18 14.17 4.14
CA ALA A 134 27.49 15.10 3.24
C ALA A 134 26.01 14.72 3.02
N ILE A 135 25.72 13.43 2.82
CA ILE A 135 24.34 12.91 2.68
C ILE A 135 23.54 13.16 3.96
N ALA A 136 24.11 12.79 5.13
CA ALA A 136 23.44 13.00 6.41
C ALA A 136 23.17 14.49 6.69
N ALA A 137 24.17 15.36 6.44
CA ALA A 137 24.00 16.80 6.57
C ALA A 137 22.96 17.38 5.61
N ALA A 138 22.87 16.85 4.38
CA ALA A 138 21.85 17.27 3.40
C ALA A 138 20.43 16.89 3.85
N ARG A 139 20.22 15.68 4.37
CA ARG A 139 18.95 15.25 4.95
C ARG A 139 18.53 16.12 6.14
N GLN A 140 19.49 16.45 7.03
CA GLN A 140 19.25 17.32 8.18
C GLN A 140 18.88 18.76 7.73
N ARG A 141 19.64 19.33 6.79
CA ARG A 141 19.34 20.67 6.24
C ARG A 141 17.99 20.70 5.53
N LEU A 142 17.60 19.61 4.84
CA LEU A 142 16.27 19.50 4.24
C LEU A 142 15.17 19.52 5.31
N ALA A 143 15.31 18.75 6.38
CA ALA A 143 14.36 18.74 7.48
C ALA A 143 14.20 20.15 8.09
N GLN A 144 15.30 20.84 8.38
CA GLN A 144 15.29 22.22 8.87
C GLN A 144 14.62 23.19 7.89
N ALA A 145 14.90 23.06 6.58
CA ALA A 145 14.26 23.88 5.56
C ALA A 145 12.75 23.62 5.47
N MET A 146 12.33 22.35 5.58
CA MET A 146 10.91 22.00 5.65
C MET A 146 10.23 22.62 6.89
N ASP A 147 10.90 22.62 8.06
CA ASP A 147 10.36 23.23 9.28
C ASP A 147 10.21 24.74 9.15
N GLY A 148 11.06 25.40 8.37
CA GLY A 148 11.01 26.83 8.08
C GLY A 148 9.91 27.26 7.09
N VAL A 149 9.22 26.32 6.42
CA VAL A 149 8.12 26.68 5.51
C VAL A 149 6.94 27.21 6.31
N GLY A 150 6.50 28.44 5.97
CA GLY A 150 5.38 29.11 6.64
C GLY A 150 4.02 28.49 6.31
N PRO A 151 2.92 29.17 6.71
CA PRO A 151 1.57 28.66 6.49
C PRO A 151 1.18 28.57 4.99
N GLN A 152 1.89 29.28 4.14
CA GLN A 152 1.79 29.13 2.69
C GLN A 152 2.64 27.91 2.30
N ASP A 153 1.96 26.88 1.81
CA ASP A 153 2.60 25.64 1.42
C ASP A 153 3.62 25.84 0.29
N ALA A 154 4.57 24.92 0.19
CA ALA A 154 5.60 24.92 -0.83
C ALA A 154 5.78 23.53 -1.42
N ALA A 155 6.15 23.45 -2.69
CA ALA A 155 6.59 22.21 -3.31
C ALA A 155 7.97 21.81 -2.74
N LEU A 156 8.18 20.53 -2.48
CA LEU A 156 9.44 20.04 -1.90
C LEU A 156 10.65 20.41 -2.78
N ALA A 157 10.50 20.39 -4.11
CA ALA A 157 11.54 20.79 -5.06
C ALA A 157 11.97 22.26 -4.88
N SER A 158 11.08 23.15 -4.44
CA SER A 158 11.41 24.57 -4.26
C SER A 158 12.45 24.82 -3.15
N LEU A 159 12.62 23.84 -2.24
CA LEU A 159 13.65 23.88 -1.22
C LEU A 159 15.08 23.68 -1.79
N CYS A 160 15.19 23.47 -3.09
CA CYS A 160 16.43 23.33 -3.84
C CYS A 160 16.62 24.47 -4.86
N ALA A 161 16.02 25.62 -4.65
CA ALA A 161 16.17 26.76 -5.56
C ALA A 161 17.63 27.29 -5.58
N GLY A 162 18.15 27.57 -6.79
CA GLY A 162 19.53 28.01 -6.99
C GLY A 162 20.54 26.85 -7.14
N ALA A 163 21.79 27.09 -6.74
CA ALA A 163 22.85 26.06 -6.83
C ALA A 163 22.62 24.95 -5.78
N CYS A 164 21.88 23.95 -6.17
CA CYS A 164 21.56 22.81 -5.32
C CYS A 164 22.63 21.71 -5.49
N ASP A 165 23.32 21.40 -4.40
CA ASP A 165 24.34 20.33 -4.41
C ASP A 165 23.69 18.93 -4.61
N PRO A 166 24.45 17.96 -5.16
CA PRO A 166 23.92 16.62 -5.45
C PRO A 166 23.35 15.88 -4.22
N ALA A 167 23.92 16.10 -3.03
CA ALA A 167 23.44 15.44 -1.81
C ALA A 167 22.07 15.99 -1.40
N ARG A 168 21.83 17.30 -1.57
CA ARG A 168 20.53 17.91 -1.30
C ARG A 168 19.48 17.49 -2.32
N GLN A 169 19.84 17.44 -3.61
CA GLN A 169 18.96 16.91 -4.66
C GLN A 169 18.53 15.48 -4.35
N ARG A 170 19.48 14.66 -3.89
CA ARG A 170 19.23 13.30 -3.44
C ARG A 170 18.26 13.25 -2.26
N ALA A 171 18.49 14.03 -1.20
CA ALA A 171 17.63 14.05 -0.02
C ALA A 171 16.18 14.45 -0.36
N ILE A 172 16.00 15.46 -1.23
CA ILE A 172 14.69 15.88 -1.73
C ILE A 172 13.99 14.74 -2.49
N ARG A 173 14.74 14.06 -3.35
CA ARG A 173 14.18 12.95 -4.14
C ARG A 173 13.80 11.77 -3.27
N GLU A 174 14.68 11.35 -2.36
CA GLU A 174 14.37 10.27 -1.42
C GLU A 174 13.08 10.59 -0.64
N ARG A 175 12.94 11.83 -0.16
CA ARG A 175 11.77 12.28 0.59
C ARG A 175 10.49 12.32 -0.27
N ALA A 176 10.57 12.73 -1.53
CA ALA A 176 9.41 12.76 -2.44
C ALA A 176 9.05 11.36 -2.94
N GLU A 177 10.02 10.62 -3.46
CA GLU A 177 9.76 9.38 -4.20
C GLU A 177 9.63 8.18 -3.27
N LEU A 178 10.54 8.00 -2.29
CA LEU A 178 10.52 6.84 -1.40
C LEU A 178 9.54 6.99 -0.24
N ASP A 179 9.37 8.21 0.30
CA ASP A 179 8.46 8.40 1.44
C ASP A 179 7.05 8.79 0.98
N ALA A 180 6.90 9.75 0.05
CA ALA A 180 5.58 10.19 -0.43
C ALA A 180 5.08 9.45 -1.69
N GLY A 181 5.97 8.78 -2.44
CA GLY A 181 5.64 8.11 -3.70
C GLY A 181 5.31 9.08 -4.84
N GLY A 182 5.49 10.39 -4.62
CA GLY A 182 5.18 11.47 -5.56
C GLY A 182 6.39 12.11 -6.21
N ALA A 183 6.18 13.13 -7.04
CA ALA A 183 7.23 13.97 -7.58
C ALA A 183 7.54 15.13 -6.63
N ALA A 184 8.80 15.55 -6.55
CA ALA A 184 9.21 16.63 -5.66
C ALA A 184 8.58 17.99 -6.06
N GLU A 185 8.25 18.14 -7.33
CA GLU A 185 7.71 19.36 -7.93
C GLU A 185 6.29 19.68 -7.43
N ASP A 186 5.52 18.69 -7.03
CA ASP A 186 4.14 18.90 -6.56
C ASP A 186 3.87 18.33 -5.16
N THR A 187 4.85 17.68 -4.53
CA THR A 187 4.69 17.16 -3.17
C THR A 187 4.71 18.29 -2.13
N SER A 188 3.65 18.39 -1.34
CA SER A 188 3.46 19.39 -0.29
C SER A 188 4.44 19.23 0.86
N VAL A 189 5.17 20.29 1.20
CA VAL A 189 6.01 20.34 2.40
C VAL A 189 5.15 20.29 3.68
N LEU A 190 4.06 21.06 3.73
CA LEU A 190 3.15 21.04 4.89
C LEU A 190 2.49 19.67 5.06
N GLY A 191 2.18 18.98 3.96
CA GLY A 191 1.66 17.61 3.99
C GLY A 191 2.65 16.63 4.61
N LEU A 192 3.92 16.71 4.22
CA LEU A 192 4.99 15.88 4.80
C LEU A 192 5.26 16.20 6.29
N ARG A 193 5.19 17.49 6.68
CA ARG A 193 5.30 17.90 8.08
C ARG A 193 4.13 17.41 8.93
N ALA A 194 2.90 17.49 8.41
CA ALA A 194 1.71 16.99 9.09
C ALA A 194 1.74 15.47 9.31
N GLN A 195 2.41 14.74 8.44
CA GLN A 195 2.67 13.31 8.60
C GLN A 195 3.61 13.03 9.79
N GLY A 196 4.55 13.95 10.06
CA GLY A 196 5.51 13.88 11.16
C GLY A 196 6.58 12.79 10.97
N SER A 197 7.25 12.45 12.08
CA SER A 197 8.18 11.31 12.12
C SER A 197 7.41 10.00 12.02
N THR A 198 7.92 9.06 11.22
CA THR A 198 7.37 7.70 11.16
C THR A 198 7.91 6.79 12.27
N ALA A 199 9.00 7.18 12.95
CA ALA A 199 9.62 6.41 14.02
C ALA A 199 8.75 6.37 15.31
N PRO A 200 8.86 5.31 16.11
CA PRO A 200 9.59 4.09 15.82
C PRO A 200 8.90 3.23 14.75
N ASN A 201 9.72 2.58 13.89
CA ASN A 201 9.25 1.74 12.80
C ASN A 201 9.50 0.28 13.14
N TRP A 202 8.46 -0.54 13.17
CA TRP A 202 8.57 -1.96 13.42
C TRP A 202 8.10 -2.79 12.24
N LEU A 203 8.81 -3.86 11.95
CA LEU A 203 8.43 -4.88 10.98
C LEU A 203 7.68 -6.02 11.70
N VAL A 204 6.81 -6.69 10.96
CA VAL A 204 6.08 -7.88 11.41
C VAL A 204 6.65 -9.10 10.72
N GLN A 205 7.25 -10.05 11.47
CA GLN A 205 7.91 -11.22 10.88
C GLN A 205 6.97 -12.08 10.04
N GLN A 206 5.75 -12.25 10.46
CA GLN A 206 4.73 -13.03 9.74
C GLN A 206 4.02 -12.21 8.64
N GLY A 207 4.38 -10.94 8.50
CA GLY A 207 3.83 -9.96 7.57
C GLY A 207 2.72 -9.09 8.16
N LEU A 208 2.77 -7.79 7.87
CA LEU A 208 1.77 -6.81 8.31
C LEU A 208 0.39 -7.08 7.68
N GLY A 209 0.36 -7.59 6.45
CA GLY A 209 -0.89 -8.01 5.82
C GLY A 209 -1.63 -9.08 6.61
N ARG A 210 -0.90 -9.95 7.34
CA ARG A 210 -1.50 -10.97 8.22
C ARG A 210 -2.17 -10.38 9.45
N VAL A 211 -1.61 -9.33 10.02
CA VAL A 211 -2.26 -8.58 11.11
C VAL A 211 -3.58 -8.00 10.61
N VAL A 212 -3.59 -7.44 9.38
CA VAL A 212 -4.80 -6.89 8.76
C VAL A 212 -5.83 -7.99 8.46
N GLU A 213 -5.42 -9.12 7.92
CA GLU A 213 -6.30 -10.27 7.68
C GLU A 213 -7.01 -10.72 8.97
N SER A 214 -6.36 -10.63 10.11
CA SER A 214 -6.95 -11.01 11.39
C SER A 214 -8.13 -10.16 11.82
N LEU A 215 -8.23 -8.92 11.31
CA LEU A 215 -9.37 -8.03 11.56
C LEU A 215 -10.66 -8.55 10.94
N ALA A 216 -10.59 -9.41 9.95
CA ALA A 216 -11.76 -9.94 9.25
C ALA A 216 -12.51 -11.05 9.99
N ARG A 217 -11.96 -11.56 11.09
CA ARG A 217 -12.59 -12.68 11.84
C ARG A 217 -13.98 -12.32 12.31
N GLY A 218 -14.97 -13.14 11.94
CA GLY A 218 -16.38 -12.96 12.34
C GLY A 218 -17.12 -11.88 11.57
N LEU A 219 -16.54 -11.24 10.58
CA LEU A 219 -17.21 -10.29 9.69
C LEU A 219 -17.85 -10.99 8.51
N GLU A 220 -19.04 -10.53 8.11
CA GLU A 220 -19.68 -10.92 6.85
C GLU A 220 -19.04 -10.14 5.69
N ILE A 221 -18.25 -10.84 4.86
CA ILE A 221 -17.49 -10.26 3.74
C ILE A 221 -17.84 -10.99 2.45
N ALA A 222 -18.36 -10.27 1.48
CA ALA A 222 -18.63 -10.80 0.14
C ALA A 222 -17.46 -10.41 -0.79
N LEU A 223 -16.66 -11.40 -1.16
CA LEU A 223 -15.53 -11.25 -2.10
C LEU A 223 -16.02 -11.26 -3.56
N GLY A 224 -15.24 -10.67 -4.48
CA GLY A 224 -15.58 -10.58 -5.89
C GLY A 224 -16.77 -9.66 -6.17
N GLN A 225 -17.17 -8.83 -5.21
CA GLN A 225 -18.29 -7.90 -5.32
C GLN A 225 -17.81 -6.49 -5.64
N ARG A 226 -17.51 -6.24 -6.89
CA ARG A 226 -17.14 -4.90 -7.34
C ARG A 226 -18.37 -3.98 -7.35
N VAL A 227 -18.32 -2.93 -6.55
CA VAL A 227 -19.35 -1.89 -6.51
C VAL A 227 -19.25 -1.03 -7.78
N GLU A 228 -20.38 -0.81 -8.45
CA GLU A 228 -20.52 -0.04 -9.69
C GLU A 228 -21.24 1.30 -9.47
N SER A 229 -22.17 1.35 -8.50
CA SER A 229 -22.85 2.59 -8.15
C SER A 229 -23.30 2.64 -6.70
N ILE A 230 -23.38 3.86 -6.17
CA ILE A 230 -23.86 4.19 -4.84
C ILE A 230 -24.87 5.33 -4.97
N GLU A 231 -26.09 5.06 -4.57
CA GLU A 231 -27.20 6.02 -4.67
C GLU A 231 -27.76 6.32 -3.29
N GLN A 232 -27.78 7.59 -2.89
CA GLN A 232 -28.43 8.06 -1.67
C GLN A 232 -29.93 8.27 -1.94
N ARG A 233 -30.80 7.61 -1.15
CA ARG A 233 -32.26 7.58 -1.32
C ARG A 233 -32.96 7.99 -0.02
N GLY A 234 -32.95 9.30 0.28
CA GLY A 234 -33.58 9.79 1.51
C GLY A 234 -32.98 9.13 2.76
N ALA A 235 -33.70 8.20 3.37
CA ALA A 235 -33.30 7.52 4.61
C ALA A 235 -32.33 6.33 4.40
N SER A 236 -31.95 6.00 3.17
CA SER A 236 -31.12 4.84 2.88
C SER A 236 -30.09 5.10 1.76
N VAL A 237 -29.16 4.18 1.61
CA VAL A 237 -28.19 4.12 0.52
C VAL A 237 -28.35 2.79 -0.20
N ALA A 238 -28.45 2.82 -1.53
CA ALA A 238 -28.43 1.63 -2.37
C ALA A 238 -27.03 1.48 -2.99
N VAL A 239 -26.39 0.34 -2.74
CA VAL A 239 -25.05 0.00 -3.26
C VAL A 239 -25.22 -1.16 -4.23
N ARG A 240 -24.86 -0.92 -5.49
CA ARG A 240 -25.03 -1.89 -6.59
C ARG A 240 -23.70 -2.51 -6.98
N THR A 241 -23.71 -3.83 -7.14
CA THR A 241 -22.70 -4.63 -7.84
C THR A 241 -23.28 -5.24 -9.10
N ALA A 242 -22.49 -5.90 -9.93
CA ALA A 242 -23.03 -6.65 -11.08
C ALA A 242 -23.99 -7.77 -10.65
N ALA A 243 -23.85 -8.32 -9.44
CA ALA A 243 -24.63 -9.48 -8.99
C ALA A 243 -25.86 -9.11 -8.14
N SER A 244 -25.85 -7.96 -7.45
CA SER A 244 -26.88 -7.61 -6.47
C SER A 244 -26.95 -6.12 -6.16
N THR A 245 -28.00 -5.74 -5.44
CA THR A 245 -28.11 -4.42 -4.79
C THR A 245 -28.32 -4.64 -3.30
N VAL A 246 -27.48 -3.96 -2.51
CA VAL A 246 -27.58 -3.91 -1.05
C VAL A 246 -28.14 -2.54 -0.64
N THR A 247 -29.18 -2.54 0.19
CA THR A 247 -29.72 -1.33 0.80
C THR A 247 -29.23 -1.22 2.24
N ALA A 248 -28.74 -0.06 2.63
CA ALA A 248 -28.27 0.19 3.99
C ALA A 248 -28.71 1.58 4.47
N VAL A 249 -28.68 1.80 5.79
CA VAL A 249 -28.89 3.15 6.34
C VAL A 249 -27.66 4.02 6.05
N HIS A 250 -26.47 3.44 6.17
CA HIS A 250 -25.19 4.11 5.91
C HIS A 250 -24.29 3.30 4.98
N CYS A 251 -23.39 4.01 4.27
CA CYS A 251 -22.36 3.40 3.45
C CYS A 251 -20.98 3.99 3.79
N VAL A 252 -19.98 3.13 4.01
CA VAL A 252 -18.58 3.56 4.14
C VAL A 252 -17.82 3.18 2.87
N VAL A 253 -17.24 4.17 2.21
CA VAL A 253 -16.43 3.99 1.00
C VAL A 253 -14.96 4.06 1.38
N THR A 254 -14.23 2.96 1.17
CA THR A 254 -12.81 2.85 1.56
C THR A 254 -11.86 2.60 0.38
N VAL A 255 -12.34 2.82 -0.84
CA VAL A 255 -11.52 2.70 -2.05
C VAL A 255 -10.47 3.82 -2.12
N SER A 256 -9.40 3.62 -2.88
CA SER A 256 -8.37 4.64 -3.06
C SER A 256 -8.88 5.89 -3.78
N THR A 257 -8.17 7.01 -3.64
CA THR A 257 -8.46 8.22 -4.42
C THR A 257 -8.32 7.97 -5.92
N GLY A 258 -7.44 7.05 -6.32
CA GLY A 258 -7.31 6.62 -7.71
C GLY A 258 -8.59 5.98 -8.27
N VAL A 259 -9.25 5.12 -7.49
CA VAL A 259 -10.54 4.52 -7.87
C VAL A 259 -11.64 5.57 -7.90
N LEU A 260 -11.69 6.51 -6.94
CA LEU A 260 -12.66 7.60 -6.96
C LEU A 260 -12.48 8.51 -8.18
N ARG A 261 -11.24 8.81 -8.59
CA ARG A 261 -10.93 9.62 -9.78
C ARG A 261 -11.20 8.91 -11.11
N SER A 262 -11.15 7.58 -11.13
CA SER A 262 -11.42 6.80 -12.36
C SER A 262 -12.90 6.66 -12.68
N GLU A 263 -13.78 7.23 -11.84
CA GLU A 263 -15.24 7.14 -11.98
C GLU A 263 -15.77 5.69 -12.10
N ALA A 264 -14.98 4.72 -11.63
CA ALA A 264 -15.37 3.31 -11.63
C ALA A 264 -16.58 3.03 -10.74
N ILE A 265 -16.90 3.94 -9.81
CA ILE A 265 -18.10 3.93 -8.98
C ILE A 265 -18.90 5.20 -9.28
N ARG A 266 -20.12 5.05 -9.77
CA ARG A 266 -21.04 6.18 -9.98
C ARG A 266 -21.74 6.55 -8.68
N PHE A 267 -21.70 7.80 -8.31
CA PHE A 267 -22.42 8.35 -7.15
C PHE A 267 -23.67 9.10 -7.60
N THR A 268 -24.77 8.94 -6.87
CA THR A 268 -26.01 9.70 -7.07
C THR A 268 -26.51 10.18 -5.69
N PRO A 269 -26.54 11.51 -5.43
CA PRO A 269 -25.96 12.56 -6.29
C PRO A 269 -24.45 12.40 -6.49
N GLY A 270 -23.91 13.01 -7.54
CA GLY A 270 -22.48 13.00 -7.83
C GLY A 270 -21.65 13.64 -6.70
N LEU A 271 -20.36 13.35 -6.69
CA LEU A 271 -19.44 13.97 -5.73
C LEU A 271 -19.43 15.50 -5.93
N GLY A 272 -19.62 16.23 -4.83
CA GLY A 272 -19.64 17.68 -4.85
C GLY A 272 -18.29 18.33 -5.18
N PRO A 273 -18.25 19.64 -5.53
CA PRO A 273 -17.02 20.33 -5.93
C PRO A 273 -15.89 20.22 -4.89
N ALA A 274 -16.20 20.26 -3.59
CA ALA A 274 -15.21 20.12 -2.52
C ALA A 274 -14.54 18.73 -2.52
N ALA A 275 -15.30 17.67 -2.82
CA ALA A 275 -14.76 16.31 -2.94
C ALA A 275 -13.84 16.20 -4.17
N LEU A 276 -14.26 16.76 -5.32
CA LEU A 276 -13.47 16.73 -6.54
C LEU A 276 -12.16 17.49 -6.37
N ALA A 277 -12.20 18.69 -5.78
CA ALA A 277 -11.00 19.46 -5.46
C ALA A 277 -10.07 18.71 -4.48
N ALA A 278 -10.64 18.02 -3.47
CA ALA A 278 -9.87 17.20 -2.57
C ALA A 278 -9.21 15.99 -3.27
N LEU A 279 -9.91 15.36 -4.21
CA LEU A 279 -9.34 14.27 -5.02
C LEU A 279 -8.20 14.77 -5.92
N ASP A 280 -8.31 15.97 -6.48
CA ASP A 280 -7.23 16.58 -7.28
C ASP A 280 -5.98 16.88 -6.44
N ALA A 281 -6.17 17.27 -5.19
CA ALA A 281 -5.09 17.53 -4.26
C ALA A 281 -4.48 16.23 -3.62
N LEU A 282 -5.12 15.08 -3.80
CA LEU A 282 -4.72 13.78 -3.23
C LEU A 282 -4.50 12.73 -4.34
N PRO A 283 -3.57 12.95 -5.29
CA PRO A 283 -3.27 11.95 -6.29
C PRO A 283 -2.63 10.71 -5.66
N MET A 284 -2.70 9.59 -6.38
CA MET A 284 -2.00 8.37 -5.99
C MET A 284 -0.52 8.46 -6.33
N GLY A 285 0.32 8.14 -5.36
CA GLY A 285 1.75 7.95 -5.56
C GLY A 285 2.07 6.62 -6.24
N HIS A 286 3.32 6.50 -6.68
CA HIS A 286 3.83 5.34 -7.40
C HIS A 286 5.02 4.73 -6.64
N PHE A 287 4.70 4.00 -5.57
CA PHE A 287 5.70 3.25 -4.81
C PHE A 287 5.54 1.76 -5.09
N ASN A 288 6.59 1.11 -5.57
CA ASN A 288 6.58 -0.30 -5.90
C ASN A 288 7.72 -1.04 -5.26
N LYS A 289 7.53 -2.33 -5.06
CA LYS A 289 8.52 -3.28 -4.59
C LYS A 289 8.86 -4.26 -5.68
N VAL A 290 10.14 -4.57 -5.79
CA VAL A 290 10.65 -5.73 -6.53
C VAL A 290 11.38 -6.62 -5.54
N VAL A 291 10.89 -7.82 -5.37
CA VAL A 291 11.45 -8.82 -4.46
C VAL A 291 12.32 -9.75 -5.23
N LEU A 292 13.53 -9.98 -4.73
CA LEU A 292 14.51 -10.90 -5.28
C LEU A 292 14.90 -11.90 -4.19
N GLU A 293 14.62 -13.19 -4.38
CA GLU A 293 15.12 -14.26 -3.52
C GLU A 293 16.39 -14.83 -4.14
N LEU A 294 17.46 -14.84 -3.36
CA LEU A 294 18.76 -15.39 -3.78
C LEU A 294 18.94 -16.80 -3.22
N ASP A 295 19.86 -17.57 -3.82
CA ASP A 295 20.22 -18.92 -3.38
C ASP A 295 21.07 -18.95 -2.09
N GLY A 296 21.39 -17.80 -1.52
CA GLY A 296 22.07 -17.64 -0.26
C GLY A 296 22.21 -16.16 0.13
N PRO A 297 22.71 -15.87 1.34
CA PRO A 297 22.84 -14.50 1.82
C PRO A 297 23.93 -13.73 1.08
N LEU A 298 23.71 -12.44 0.86
CA LEU A 298 24.76 -11.50 0.48
C LEU A 298 25.70 -11.29 1.66
N GLN A 299 27.00 -11.45 1.45
CA GLN A 299 28.00 -11.32 2.50
C GLN A 299 28.26 -9.86 2.85
N GLY A 300 28.56 -9.58 4.11
CA GLY A 300 28.92 -8.24 4.59
C GLY A 300 27.74 -7.34 4.98
N PHE A 301 26.52 -7.88 5.04
CA PHE A 301 25.30 -7.16 5.43
C PHE A 301 24.60 -7.89 6.56
N ALA A 302 24.11 -7.12 7.53
CA ALA A 302 23.24 -7.63 8.59
C ALA A 302 21.78 -7.70 8.11
N PRO A 303 20.94 -8.55 8.75
CA PRO A 303 19.52 -8.58 8.49
C PRO A 303 18.87 -7.22 8.73
N GLY A 304 18.19 -6.69 7.72
CA GLY A 304 17.52 -5.40 7.78
C GLY A 304 18.36 -4.21 7.30
N ASP A 305 19.61 -4.41 6.93
CA ASP A 305 20.44 -3.34 6.36
C ASP A 305 19.86 -2.76 5.07
N TRP A 306 20.21 -1.51 4.81
CA TRP A 306 19.87 -0.79 3.59
C TRP A 306 21.04 -0.65 2.65
N ILE A 307 20.82 -0.87 1.36
CA ILE A 307 21.73 -0.48 0.31
C ILE A 307 21.10 0.62 -0.53
N TYR A 308 21.89 1.66 -0.77
CA TYR A 308 21.57 2.77 -1.68
C TYR A 308 22.67 2.88 -2.74
N GLU A 309 22.32 3.27 -3.95
CA GLU A 309 23.31 3.58 -4.98
C GLU A 309 24.14 4.81 -4.57
N GLY A 310 25.47 4.67 -4.60
CA GLY A 310 26.41 5.69 -4.12
C GLY A 310 26.64 6.83 -5.10
N ARG A 311 27.41 6.56 -6.17
CA ARG A 311 27.88 7.57 -7.13
C ARG A 311 26.98 7.72 -8.35
N SER A 312 26.46 6.59 -8.87
CA SER A 312 25.67 6.52 -10.10
C SER A 312 24.21 6.91 -9.88
N PHE A 313 23.91 7.61 -8.78
CA PHE A 313 22.56 8.01 -8.47
C PHE A 313 22.01 8.96 -9.54
N GLN A 314 21.22 8.39 -10.45
CA GLN A 314 20.60 9.18 -11.51
C GLN A 314 19.57 10.14 -10.91
N PRO A 315 19.63 11.42 -11.27
CA PRO A 315 18.74 12.44 -10.69
C PRO A 315 17.24 12.13 -10.73
N GLN A 316 16.78 11.23 -11.51
CA GLN A 316 15.34 10.95 -11.69
C GLN A 316 14.87 9.60 -11.10
N GLN A 317 15.71 8.90 -10.35
CA GLN A 317 15.37 7.56 -9.88
C GLN A 317 15.85 7.31 -8.44
N ALA A 318 14.92 7.26 -7.50
CA ALA A 318 15.21 6.80 -6.14
C ALA A 318 14.97 5.28 -6.03
N LEU A 319 16.00 4.56 -5.56
CA LEU A 319 15.97 3.12 -5.33
C LEU A 319 16.71 2.78 -4.04
N ALA A 320 16.04 2.04 -3.18
CA ALA A 320 16.60 1.50 -1.94
C ALA A 320 16.41 -0.02 -1.91
N PHE A 321 17.37 -0.73 -1.35
CA PHE A 321 17.31 -2.18 -1.16
C PHE A 321 17.33 -2.50 0.32
N LEU A 322 16.29 -3.18 0.80
CA LEU A 322 16.25 -3.80 2.12
C LEU A 322 16.84 -5.20 2.02
N ILE A 323 17.87 -5.47 2.80
CA ILE A 323 18.67 -6.70 2.72
C ILE A 323 18.29 -7.65 3.84
N HIS A 324 18.07 -8.91 3.49
CA HIS A 324 17.85 -10.01 4.44
C HIS A 324 16.81 -9.73 5.53
N PRO A 325 15.62 -9.19 5.21
CA PRO A 325 14.60 -8.98 6.23
C PRO A 325 14.35 -10.31 6.96
N PHE A 326 14.38 -10.26 8.29
CA PHE A 326 14.22 -11.44 9.16
C PHE A 326 15.23 -12.59 8.89
N ALA A 327 16.45 -12.24 8.47
CA ALA A 327 17.51 -13.19 8.07
C ALA A 327 17.15 -14.09 6.86
N ALA A 328 16.11 -13.77 6.11
CA ALA A 328 15.77 -14.47 4.88
C ALA A 328 16.72 -14.06 3.73
N ASN A 329 16.94 -14.95 2.76
CA ASN A 329 17.79 -14.67 1.59
C ASN A 329 17.06 -13.76 0.57
N LEU A 330 16.45 -12.71 1.06
CA LEU A 330 15.65 -11.77 0.29
C LEU A 330 16.35 -10.44 0.14
N VAL A 331 16.17 -9.81 -1.01
CA VAL A 331 16.45 -8.40 -1.26
C VAL A 331 15.15 -7.76 -1.74
N ILE A 332 14.67 -6.76 -1.01
CA ILE A 332 13.45 -6.05 -1.38
C ILE A 332 13.84 -4.66 -1.88
N ALA A 333 13.79 -4.49 -3.18
CA ALA A 333 14.00 -3.19 -3.80
C ALA A 333 12.72 -2.34 -3.71
N MET A 334 12.89 -1.08 -3.38
CA MET A 334 11.82 -0.09 -3.24
C MET A 334 12.11 1.09 -4.15
N ALA A 335 11.18 1.39 -5.03
CA ALA A 335 11.26 2.47 -5.98
C ALA A 335 9.99 3.31 -5.94
N GLY A 336 10.13 4.62 -5.95
CA GLY A 336 9.02 5.57 -5.94
C GLY A 336 9.02 6.51 -7.15
N GLY A 337 8.04 7.41 -7.21
CA GLY A 337 7.92 8.42 -8.23
C GLY A 337 7.86 7.86 -9.66
N SER A 338 8.53 8.52 -10.60
CA SER A 338 8.53 8.12 -12.00
C SER A 338 9.15 6.74 -12.25
N PHE A 339 10.21 6.39 -11.51
CA PHE A 339 10.83 5.07 -11.62
C PHE A 339 9.93 3.97 -11.04
N GLY A 340 9.27 4.23 -9.92
CA GLY A 340 8.24 3.33 -9.39
C GLY A 340 7.13 3.06 -10.40
N LEU A 341 6.65 4.10 -11.09
CA LEU A 341 5.66 3.98 -12.18
C LEU A 341 6.20 3.16 -13.35
N GLN A 342 7.44 3.42 -13.79
CA GLN A 342 8.10 2.67 -14.86
C GLN A 342 8.13 1.17 -14.53
N LEU A 343 8.57 0.80 -13.33
CA LEU A 343 8.61 -0.59 -12.88
C LEU A 343 7.21 -1.22 -12.80
N ALA A 344 6.20 -0.45 -12.36
CA ALA A 344 4.81 -0.94 -12.32
C ALA A 344 4.22 -1.19 -13.70
N CYS A 345 4.66 -0.43 -14.72
CA CYS A 345 4.20 -0.56 -16.10
C CYS A 345 4.95 -1.64 -16.89
N ALA A 346 6.16 -2.00 -16.47
CA ALA A 346 6.94 -3.06 -17.09
C ALA A 346 6.35 -4.45 -16.78
N PRO A 347 6.57 -5.46 -17.66
CA PRO A 347 6.36 -6.84 -17.30
C PRO A 347 7.16 -7.23 -16.06
N ALA A 348 6.59 -8.02 -15.17
CA ALA A 348 7.21 -8.33 -13.87
C ALA A 348 8.66 -8.87 -14.00
N ARG A 349 8.91 -9.71 -14.99
CA ARG A 349 10.25 -10.26 -15.27
C ARG A 349 11.25 -9.16 -15.69
N GLU A 350 10.80 -8.21 -16.47
CA GLU A 350 11.64 -7.08 -16.90
C GLU A 350 11.96 -6.16 -15.72
N ALA A 351 10.96 -5.80 -14.89
CA ALA A 351 11.19 -5.04 -13.67
C ALA A 351 12.20 -5.74 -12.74
N GLN A 352 12.11 -7.08 -12.60
CA GLN A 352 13.06 -7.86 -11.82
C GLN A 352 14.47 -7.80 -12.43
N GLN A 353 14.60 -7.90 -13.75
CA GLN A 353 15.89 -7.83 -14.44
C GLN A 353 16.55 -6.45 -14.30
N GLN A 354 15.77 -5.37 -14.45
CA GLN A 354 16.27 -4.00 -14.27
C GLN A 354 16.79 -3.80 -12.84
N VAL A 355 16.02 -4.20 -11.84
CA VAL A 355 16.39 -4.04 -10.43
C VAL A 355 17.57 -4.95 -10.07
N LEU A 356 17.62 -6.19 -10.55
CA LEU A 356 18.73 -7.10 -10.34
C LEU A 356 20.01 -6.56 -10.96
N ALA A 357 19.96 -5.94 -12.15
CA ALA A 357 21.11 -5.30 -12.79
C ALA A 357 21.63 -4.12 -11.94
N ARG A 358 20.72 -3.30 -11.38
CA ARG A 358 21.05 -2.19 -10.49
C ARG A 358 21.72 -2.71 -9.19
N LEU A 359 21.16 -3.76 -8.57
CA LEU A 359 21.77 -4.39 -7.39
C LEU A 359 23.17 -4.93 -7.68
N ARG A 360 23.35 -5.63 -8.81
CA ARG A 360 24.66 -6.13 -9.24
C ARG A 360 25.68 -5.00 -9.44
N ASN A 361 25.25 -3.90 -10.05
CA ASN A 361 26.08 -2.73 -10.22
C ASN A 361 26.48 -2.12 -8.87
N CYS A 362 25.54 -1.92 -7.96
CA CYS A 362 25.85 -1.42 -6.62
C CYS A 362 26.90 -2.25 -5.90
N LEU A 363 26.77 -3.58 -5.97
CA LEU A 363 27.61 -4.53 -5.24
C LEU A 363 28.93 -4.87 -5.97
N GLY A 364 29.12 -4.48 -7.23
CA GLY A 364 30.22 -4.98 -8.07
C GLY A 364 30.07 -6.47 -8.40
N GLY A 365 28.87 -7.02 -8.26
CA GLY A 365 28.51 -8.42 -8.45
C GLY A 365 27.66 -8.96 -7.30
N LEU A 366 27.24 -10.20 -7.37
CA LEU A 366 26.42 -10.84 -6.31
C LEU A 366 27.22 -11.84 -5.45
N GLY A 367 28.56 -11.84 -5.50
CA GLY A 367 29.38 -12.82 -4.78
C GLY A 367 29.05 -14.28 -5.15
N GLY A 368 28.75 -14.55 -6.43
CA GLY A 368 28.36 -15.88 -6.92
C GLY A 368 26.91 -16.27 -6.66
N ARG A 369 26.10 -15.44 -6.02
CA ARG A 369 24.67 -15.72 -5.75
C ARG A 369 23.83 -15.63 -7.02
N ARG A 370 22.78 -16.47 -7.08
CA ARG A 370 21.85 -16.55 -8.20
C ARG A 370 20.42 -16.22 -7.73
N LEU A 371 19.64 -15.62 -8.62
CA LEU A 371 18.22 -15.40 -8.40
C LEU A 371 17.48 -16.74 -8.45
N ARG A 372 16.73 -17.07 -7.38
CA ARG A 372 15.84 -18.24 -7.27
C ARG A 372 14.42 -17.90 -7.67
N ALA A 373 13.88 -16.84 -7.08
CA ALA A 373 12.52 -16.37 -7.29
C ALA A 373 12.48 -14.85 -7.28
N GLY A 374 11.44 -14.27 -7.86
CA GLY A 374 11.24 -12.84 -7.83
C GLY A 374 9.78 -12.48 -8.06
N ALA A 375 9.38 -11.32 -7.53
CA ALA A 375 8.09 -10.70 -7.78
C ALA A 375 8.28 -9.20 -7.98
N ALA A 376 7.35 -8.59 -8.71
CA ALA A 376 7.27 -7.13 -8.83
C ALA A 376 5.80 -6.71 -8.60
N THR A 377 5.61 -5.68 -7.79
CA THR A 377 4.29 -5.10 -7.59
C THR A 377 3.95 -4.17 -8.76
N ALA A 378 2.65 -4.03 -9.03
CA ALA A 378 2.14 -3.17 -10.11
C ALA A 378 0.91 -2.39 -9.63
N TRP A 379 1.04 -1.71 -8.49
CA TRP A 379 -0.09 -1.02 -7.86
C TRP A 379 -0.73 0.04 -8.76
N ALA A 380 0.07 0.75 -9.57
CA ALA A 380 -0.44 1.76 -10.51
C ALA A 380 -1.32 1.17 -11.62
N ARG A 381 -1.03 -0.07 -12.06
CA ARG A 381 -1.80 -0.75 -13.11
C ARG A 381 -2.99 -1.56 -12.57
N ASN A 382 -3.07 -1.74 -11.25
CA ASN A 382 -4.17 -2.50 -10.67
C ASN A 382 -5.44 -1.62 -10.64
N PRO A 383 -6.51 -2.00 -11.34
CA PRO A 383 -7.74 -1.19 -11.44
C PRO A 383 -8.50 -1.08 -10.11
N LEU A 384 -8.12 -1.85 -9.09
CA LEU A 384 -8.69 -1.75 -7.74
C LEU A 384 -7.98 -0.73 -6.86
N PHE A 385 -6.84 -0.14 -7.32
CA PHE A 385 -6.04 0.78 -6.52
C PHE A 385 -5.58 2.02 -7.27
N HIS A 386 -5.12 1.90 -8.52
CA HIS A 386 -4.54 2.96 -9.37
C HIS A 386 -3.34 3.68 -8.73
N GLY A 387 -2.58 3.00 -7.88
CA GLY A 387 -1.40 3.55 -7.21
C GLY A 387 -1.15 2.93 -5.84
N SER A 388 -0.09 3.39 -5.17
CA SER A 388 0.35 2.85 -3.87
C SER A 388 -0.39 3.47 -2.68
N TYR A 389 -0.31 4.78 -2.53
CA TYR A 389 -0.98 5.58 -1.49
C TYR A 389 -1.12 7.04 -1.94
N ALA A 390 -2.04 7.80 -1.32
CA ALA A 390 -2.32 9.17 -1.72
C ALA A 390 -1.35 10.15 -1.05
N TYR A 391 -0.57 10.93 -1.82
CA TYR A 391 0.20 12.03 -1.27
C TYR A 391 -0.56 13.36 -1.39
N LEU A 392 -0.14 14.37 -0.64
CA LEU A 392 -0.74 15.69 -0.71
C LEU A 392 0.05 16.55 -1.69
N ARG A 393 -0.65 17.15 -2.64
CA ARG A 393 -0.10 18.20 -3.51
C ARG A 393 0.08 19.51 -2.78
N THR A 394 1.03 20.30 -3.24
CA THR A 394 1.24 21.68 -2.79
C THR A 394 -0.07 22.48 -2.84
N GLY A 395 -0.36 23.18 -1.76
CA GLY A 395 -1.60 23.95 -1.61
C GLY A 395 -2.85 23.15 -1.26
N GLY A 396 -2.74 21.80 -1.16
CA GLY A 396 -3.87 20.91 -0.84
C GLY A 396 -4.26 20.81 0.63
N GLY A 397 -3.73 21.63 1.52
CA GLY A 397 -3.71 21.49 3.00
C GLY A 397 -4.92 20.83 3.66
N ALA A 398 -6.14 21.24 3.35
CA ALA A 398 -7.37 20.70 3.95
C ALA A 398 -7.96 19.47 3.22
N ALA A 399 -7.36 19.00 2.12
CA ALA A 399 -7.96 18.03 1.22
C ALA A 399 -8.34 16.69 1.92
N ARG A 400 -7.47 16.17 2.82
CA ARG A 400 -7.78 14.92 3.55
C ARG A 400 -9.02 15.05 4.41
N ALA A 401 -9.17 16.17 5.12
CA ALA A 401 -10.35 16.45 5.92
C ALA A 401 -11.59 16.78 5.07
N ALA A 402 -11.41 17.46 3.95
CA ALA A 402 -12.49 17.74 3.01
C ALA A 402 -13.05 16.45 2.41
N LEU A 403 -12.20 15.55 1.93
CA LEU A 403 -12.62 14.23 1.42
C LEU A 403 -13.32 13.41 2.51
N ALA A 404 -12.81 13.43 3.74
CA ALA A 404 -13.43 12.71 4.86
C ALA A 404 -14.87 13.15 5.14
N ARG A 405 -15.21 14.41 4.88
CA ARG A 405 -16.54 15.01 5.11
C ARG A 405 -17.42 15.07 3.87
N ALA A 406 -16.92 14.67 2.71
CA ALA A 406 -17.56 14.89 1.43
C ALA A 406 -18.86 14.09 1.20
N GLY A 407 -19.13 13.05 2.01
CA GLY A 407 -20.27 12.14 1.80
C GLY A 407 -21.59 12.60 2.40
N GLY A 408 -21.61 13.59 3.29
CA GLY A 408 -22.81 14.02 4.00
C GLY A 408 -23.18 13.08 5.15
N GLU A 409 -24.49 12.88 5.38
CA GLU A 409 -24.99 12.17 6.57
C GLU A 409 -24.89 10.64 6.46
N ARG A 410 -25.10 10.08 5.26
CA ARG A 410 -25.25 8.62 5.07
C ARG A 410 -24.09 7.97 4.32
N LEU A 411 -23.29 8.76 3.64
CA LEU A 411 -22.12 8.31 2.90
C LEU A 411 -20.86 8.81 3.61
N HIS A 412 -19.96 7.90 3.96
CA HIS A 412 -18.74 8.20 4.71
C HIS A 412 -17.51 7.75 3.93
N PHE A 413 -16.51 8.61 3.83
CA PHE A 413 -15.22 8.27 3.22
C PHE A 413 -14.19 7.95 4.31
N ALA A 414 -13.53 6.80 4.17
CA ALA A 414 -12.44 6.37 5.04
C ALA A 414 -11.30 5.75 4.20
N GLY A 415 -10.13 5.64 4.76
CA GLY A 415 -8.92 5.15 4.10
C GLY A 415 -7.72 6.02 4.47
N GLU A 416 -6.52 5.61 4.05
CA GLU A 416 -5.28 6.33 4.35
C GLU A 416 -5.28 7.77 3.79
N ALA A 417 -6.00 8.00 2.70
CA ALA A 417 -6.13 9.31 2.07
C ALA A 417 -6.94 10.31 2.92
N THR A 418 -7.85 9.84 3.78
CA THR A 418 -8.67 10.66 4.66
C THR A 418 -8.15 10.72 6.09
N ALA A 419 -7.01 10.08 6.37
CA ALA A 419 -6.38 10.12 7.67
C ALA A 419 -5.66 11.46 7.89
N GLY A 420 -5.68 11.96 9.11
CA GLY A 420 -4.84 13.08 9.54
C GLY A 420 -3.48 12.57 10.01
N VAL A 421 -3.44 12.10 11.25
CA VAL A 421 -2.27 11.41 11.81
C VAL A 421 -2.08 10.08 11.09
N LEU A 422 -0.82 9.67 10.87
CA LEU A 422 -0.48 8.44 10.16
C LEU A 422 -1.07 8.36 8.73
N ALA A 423 -1.32 9.50 8.06
CA ALA A 423 -1.72 9.51 6.65
C ALA A 423 -0.76 8.63 5.82
N GLN A 424 -1.23 8.04 4.73
CA GLN A 424 -0.48 7.13 3.86
C GLN A 424 -0.12 5.77 4.49
N THR A 425 -0.58 5.46 5.71
CA THR A 425 -0.22 4.23 6.43
C THR A 425 -1.43 3.35 6.77
N CYS A 426 -1.16 2.10 7.12
CA CYS A 426 -2.18 1.19 7.64
C CYS A 426 -2.78 1.70 8.96
N GLY A 427 -1.97 2.27 9.86
CA GLY A 427 -2.45 2.84 11.12
C GLY A 427 -3.44 3.98 10.89
N GLY A 428 -3.13 4.89 9.96
CA GLY A 428 -4.04 5.99 9.59
C GLY A 428 -5.32 5.49 8.92
N ALA A 429 -5.21 4.49 8.05
CA ALA A 429 -6.39 3.84 7.46
C ALA A 429 -7.29 3.24 8.55
N TYR A 430 -6.72 2.55 9.54
CA TYR A 430 -7.45 1.98 10.66
C TYR A 430 -8.20 3.06 11.45
N LEU A 431 -7.52 4.14 11.84
CA LEU A 431 -8.12 5.26 12.58
C LEU A 431 -9.24 5.96 11.79
N SER A 432 -9.07 6.08 10.47
CA SER A 432 -10.11 6.66 9.61
C SER A 432 -11.37 5.77 9.54
N GLY A 433 -11.20 4.45 9.56
CA GLY A 433 -12.30 3.49 9.67
C GLY A 433 -13.07 3.63 10.98
N LEU A 434 -12.36 3.74 12.11
CA LEU A 434 -12.98 3.98 13.41
C LEU A 434 -13.75 5.30 13.46
N ARG A 435 -13.20 6.38 12.85
CA ARG A 435 -13.90 7.66 12.73
C ARG A 435 -15.22 7.53 11.97
N ALA A 436 -15.22 6.82 10.83
CA ALA A 436 -16.44 6.58 10.07
C ALA A 436 -17.46 5.76 10.85
N ALA A 437 -17.01 4.71 11.56
CA ALA A 437 -17.87 3.92 12.42
C ALA A 437 -18.52 4.75 13.54
N ALA A 438 -17.75 5.63 14.19
CA ALA A 438 -18.25 6.51 15.24
C ALA A 438 -19.33 7.48 14.73
N ALA A 439 -19.13 8.05 13.53
CA ALA A 439 -20.13 8.93 12.91
C ALA A 439 -21.42 8.19 12.59
N ILE A 440 -21.35 6.95 12.11
CA ILE A 440 -22.51 6.08 11.83
C ILE A 440 -23.23 5.73 13.13
N HIS A 441 -22.51 5.30 14.15
CA HIS A 441 -23.09 4.92 15.44
C HIS A 441 -23.87 6.09 16.07
N ALA A 442 -23.30 7.30 16.05
CA ALA A 442 -24.00 8.50 16.51
C ALA A 442 -25.26 8.81 15.68
N GLY A 443 -25.22 8.62 14.36
CA GLY A 443 -26.38 8.81 13.48
C GLY A 443 -27.49 7.79 13.73
N LEU A 444 -27.16 6.53 13.96
CA LEU A 444 -28.15 5.46 14.25
C LEU A 444 -28.76 5.57 15.65
N ALA A 445 -28.07 6.16 16.62
CA ALA A 445 -28.62 6.38 17.97
C ALA A 445 -29.66 7.51 18.02
N LEU A 446 -29.77 8.33 16.98
CA LEU A 446 -30.69 9.46 16.88
C LEU A 446 -31.96 9.11 16.08
N THR A 447 -32.01 7.93 15.45
CA THR A 447 -33.13 7.40 14.68
C THR A 447 -33.87 6.33 15.46
#